data_a975f3bd2ef0dbe0ae8c6e8c082f9b07
#
_entry.id   a975f3bd2ef0dbe0ae8c6e8c082f9b07
#
_cell.length_a   1.000
_cell.length_b   1.000
_cell.length_c   1.000
_cell.angle_alpha   90.00
_cell.angle_beta   90.00
_cell.angle_gamma   90.00
#
_symmetry.space_group_name_H-M   'P 1'
#
loop_
_entity.id
_entity.type
_entity.pdbx_description
1 polymer ?
#
loop_
_entity_poly.entity_id
_entity_poly.type
_entity_poly.pdbx_seq_one_letter_code
_entity_poly.pdbx_strand_id
1 'polypeptide(L)'
;MLMVLAALLLSIGIASAELNYILPDSNSRELTWDEVARWDYETLGYAFNEIFARHGYVFHPGEKYDNYFSCQPWYTPNRDTNNQRAVYPYLNATEWANYELIKEVRSYKAENGDSGESMWTYFSGGFDTLGGFDYVQLRTGQNLPVYSAPSRNSWRGANGKASVGTNGAIYSAGWENGWLLVMYETNSGSVR
;
A
#
# COMPACT_ATOMS: atom_id res chain seq x y z
N MET A 1 45.25 -2.26 42.15
CA MET A 1 44.57 -3.05 41.10
C MET A 1 43.22 -2.39 40.88
N LEU A 2 43.13 -1.55 39.85
CA LEU A 2 41.95 -0.73 39.57
C LEU A 2 41.08 -1.48 38.55
N MET A 3 39.89 -1.92 38.97
CA MET A 3 38.90 -2.51 38.04
C MET A 3 38.18 -1.38 37.32
N VAL A 4 38.36 -1.28 36.03
CA VAL A 4 37.54 -0.43 35.15
C VAL A 4 36.33 -1.23 34.72
N LEU A 5 35.16 -0.84 35.23
CA LEU A 5 33.86 -1.40 34.83
C LEU A 5 33.45 -0.69 33.54
N ALA A 6 33.58 -1.34 32.40
CA ALA A 6 33.06 -0.85 31.12
C ALA A 6 31.53 -1.11 31.09
N ALA A 7 30.73 -0.07 31.26
CA ALA A 7 29.30 -0.14 31.04
C ALA A 7 29.03 -0.20 29.54
N LEU A 8 28.61 -1.35 29.06
CA LEU A 8 28.12 -1.55 27.70
C LEU A 8 26.70 -0.97 27.61
N LEU A 9 26.57 0.26 27.10
CA LEU A 9 25.27 0.83 26.74
C LEU A 9 24.77 0.11 25.49
N LEU A 10 23.91 -0.91 25.68
CA LEU A 10 23.07 -1.40 24.58
C LEU A 10 22.06 -0.30 24.27
N SER A 11 22.28 0.45 23.20
CA SER A 11 21.24 1.23 22.56
C SER A 11 20.26 0.24 21.92
N ILE A 12 19.16 -0.02 22.61
CA ILE A 12 18.00 -0.64 21.99
C ILE A 12 17.46 0.42 21.02
N GLY A 13 17.89 0.34 19.77
CA GLY A 13 17.23 1.05 18.68
C GLY A 13 15.80 0.55 18.64
N ILE A 14 14.87 1.35 19.12
CA ILE A 14 13.46 1.19 18.78
C ILE A 14 13.44 1.41 17.26
N ALA A 15 13.34 0.34 16.46
CA ALA A 15 13.01 0.46 15.08
C ALA A 15 11.64 1.16 15.06
N SER A 16 11.64 2.44 14.84
CA SER A 16 10.45 3.19 14.44
C SER A 16 9.95 2.44 13.20
N ALA A 17 8.77 1.83 13.28
CA ALA A 17 8.13 1.32 12.09
C ALA A 17 8.03 2.51 11.13
N GLU A 18 8.83 2.47 10.07
CA GLU A 18 8.75 3.50 9.03
C GLU A 18 7.30 3.53 8.58
N LEU A 19 6.67 4.68 8.73
CA LEU A 19 5.32 4.88 8.24
C LEU A 19 5.41 4.76 6.71
N ASN A 20 4.81 3.71 6.17
CA ASN A 20 4.89 3.39 4.75
C ASN A 20 4.02 4.38 3.95
N TYR A 21 4.57 5.56 3.71
CA TYR A 21 4.00 6.52 2.79
C TYR A 21 4.54 6.28 1.37
N ILE A 22 3.68 6.47 0.37
CA ILE A 22 4.07 6.37 -1.05
C ILE A 22 5.01 7.52 -1.41
N LEU A 23 4.67 8.72 -0.95
CA LEU A 23 5.47 9.93 -1.11
C LEU A 23 5.70 10.57 0.26
N PRO A 24 6.66 10.05 1.06
CA PRO A 24 6.80 10.40 2.47
C PRO A 24 7.03 11.90 2.71
N ASP A 25 7.77 12.56 1.84
CA ASP A 25 8.15 13.96 1.98
C ASP A 25 7.11 14.94 1.42
N SER A 26 5.99 14.45 0.90
CA SER A 26 5.00 15.29 0.21
C SER A 26 4.33 16.36 1.08
N ASN A 27 4.46 16.26 2.40
CA ASN A 27 3.96 17.25 3.35
C ASN A 27 5.02 18.28 3.80
N SER A 28 6.30 18.07 3.47
CA SER A 28 7.44 18.83 4.04
C SER A 28 8.29 19.53 3.00
N ARG A 29 8.30 19.06 1.76
CA ARG A 29 9.00 19.68 0.63
C ARG A 29 8.24 19.50 -0.67
N GLU A 30 8.50 20.35 -1.63
CA GLU A 30 8.05 20.17 -2.99
C GLU A 30 8.83 19.01 -3.64
N LEU A 31 8.08 18.13 -4.31
CA LEU A 31 8.62 17.00 -5.06
C LEU A 31 8.96 17.45 -6.49
N THR A 32 9.87 16.73 -7.11
CA THR A 32 10.18 16.94 -8.52
C THR A 32 9.29 16.07 -9.42
N TRP A 33 9.19 16.46 -10.70
CA TRP A 33 8.50 15.65 -11.70
C TRP A 33 9.02 14.21 -11.74
N ASP A 34 10.33 14.00 -11.74
CA ASP A 34 10.96 12.69 -11.85
C ASP A 34 10.64 11.81 -10.64
N GLU A 35 10.60 12.38 -9.43
CA GLU A 35 10.22 11.64 -8.21
C GLU A 35 8.78 11.13 -8.28
N VAL A 36 7.88 11.93 -8.83
CA VAL A 36 6.47 11.56 -8.99
C VAL A 36 6.29 10.63 -10.20
N ALA A 37 6.92 10.95 -11.33
CA ALA A 37 6.77 10.20 -12.58
C ALA A 37 7.36 8.78 -12.54
N ARG A 38 8.23 8.47 -11.55
CA ARG A 38 8.72 7.11 -11.33
C ARG A 38 7.60 6.10 -11.03
N TRP A 39 6.50 6.56 -10.41
CA TRP A 39 5.37 5.72 -10.05
C TRP A 39 4.38 5.55 -11.20
N ASP A 40 3.73 4.38 -11.28
CA ASP A 40 2.69 4.13 -12.25
C ASP A 40 1.42 4.97 -11.98
N TYR A 41 0.55 5.06 -12.97
CA TYR A 41 -0.70 5.82 -12.89
C TYR A 41 -1.59 5.36 -11.73
N GLU A 42 -1.60 4.06 -11.46
CA GLU A 42 -2.39 3.46 -10.39
C GLU A 42 -1.85 3.87 -9.01
N THR A 43 -0.54 3.72 -8.81
CA THR A 43 0.15 4.13 -7.57
C THR A 43 -0.01 5.61 -7.30
N LEU A 44 0.10 6.44 -8.33
CA LEU A 44 -0.15 7.89 -8.20
C LEU A 44 -1.58 8.21 -7.78
N GLY A 45 -2.55 7.35 -8.09
CA GLY A 45 -3.91 7.45 -7.56
C GLY A 45 -3.96 7.27 -6.04
N TYR A 46 -3.18 6.36 -5.50
CA TYR A 46 -3.03 6.18 -4.06
C TYR A 46 -2.23 7.33 -3.43
N ALA A 47 -1.10 7.74 -4.03
CA ALA A 47 -0.30 8.87 -3.54
C ALA A 47 -1.10 10.17 -3.48
N PHE A 48 -1.93 10.43 -4.49
CA PHE A 48 -2.87 11.55 -4.53
C PHE A 48 -3.84 11.52 -3.33
N ASN A 49 -4.43 10.36 -3.05
CA ASN A 49 -5.38 10.20 -1.96
C ASN A 49 -4.69 10.12 -0.60
N GLU A 50 -3.42 9.74 -0.53
CA GLU A 50 -2.63 9.73 0.71
C GLU A 50 -2.54 11.11 1.34
N ILE A 51 -2.42 12.18 0.55
CA ILE A 51 -2.43 13.55 1.04
C ILE A 51 -3.72 13.82 1.85
N PHE A 52 -4.87 13.41 1.34
CA PHE A 52 -6.14 13.57 2.05
C PHE A 52 -6.29 12.62 3.25
N ALA A 53 -5.80 11.39 3.10
CA ALA A 53 -5.85 10.39 4.16
C ALA A 53 -5.09 10.84 5.41
N ARG A 54 -3.93 11.49 5.24
CA ARG A 54 -3.13 12.06 6.35
C ARG A 54 -3.90 13.11 7.15
N HIS A 55 -4.85 13.79 6.52
CA HIS A 55 -5.73 14.77 7.15
C HIS A 55 -7.08 14.20 7.59
N GLY A 56 -7.20 12.87 7.67
CA GLY A 56 -8.38 12.19 8.19
C GLY A 56 -9.59 12.16 7.26
N TYR A 57 -9.38 12.28 5.94
CA TYR A 57 -10.46 12.10 4.96
C TYR A 57 -11.07 10.70 5.08
N VAL A 58 -12.40 10.62 5.01
CA VAL A 58 -13.14 9.35 5.06
C VAL A 58 -13.46 8.90 3.65
N PHE A 59 -12.87 7.80 3.24
CA PHE A 59 -13.16 7.18 1.95
C PHE A 59 -14.49 6.45 1.97
N HIS A 60 -15.07 6.21 0.79
CA HIS A 60 -16.29 5.41 0.67
C HIS A 60 -16.02 3.98 1.12
N PRO A 61 -16.79 3.47 2.11
CA PRO A 61 -16.57 2.14 2.68
C PRO A 61 -16.59 1.03 1.62
N GLY A 62 -15.58 0.16 1.67
CA GLY A 62 -15.46 -0.99 0.78
C GLY A 62 -14.93 -0.67 -0.61
N GLU A 63 -14.66 0.57 -0.92
CA GLU A 63 -14.01 0.96 -2.17
C GLU A 63 -12.48 0.84 -2.09
N LYS A 64 -11.83 0.96 -3.23
CA LYS A 64 -10.40 0.78 -3.45
C LYS A 64 -9.51 1.51 -2.44
N TYR A 65 -9.77 2.79 -2.22
CA TYR A 65 -8.95 3.63 -1.34
C TYR A 65 -9.26 3.38 0.14
N ASP A 66 -10.51 3.16 0.49
CA ASP A 66 -10.89 2.75 1.85
C ASP A 66 -10.18 1.45 2.24
N ASN A 67 -10.21 0.44 1.36
CA ASN A 67 -9.56 -0.84 1.59
C ASN A 67 -8.05 -0.72 1.83
N TYR A 68 -7.39 0.18 1.10
CA TYR A 68 -5.96 0.41 1.27
C TYR A 68 -5.64 1.21 2.54
N PHE A 69 -6.27 2.39 2.70
CA PHE A 69 -5.92 3.29 3.80
C PHE A 69 -6.36 2.74 5.15
N SER A 70 -7.47 2.02 5.25
CA SER A 70 -7.90 1.37 6.49
C SER A 70 -6.91 0.33 7.03
N CYS A 71 -5.98 -0.15 6.20
CA CYS A 71 -4.90 -1.04 6.60
C CYS A 71 -3.64 -0.28 7.06
N GLN A 72 -3.58 1.04 6.87
CA GLN A 72 -2.40 1.82 7.25
C GLN A 72 -2.45 2.19 8.74
N PRO A 73 -1.38 1.92 9.51
CA PRO A 73 -1.38 2.16 10.96
C PRO A 73 -1.49 3.64 11.32
N TRP A 74 -1.15 4.54 10.40
CA TRP A 74 -1.19 5.98 10.58
C TRP A 74 -2.53 6.61 10.15
N TYR A 75 -3.38 5.88 9.42
CA TYR A 75 -4.65 6.43 8.95
C TYR A 75 -5.69 6.49 10.07
N THR A 76 -6.15 7.70 10.34
CA THR A 76 -7.20 7.94 11.34
C THR A 76 -8.31 8.78 10.72
N PRO A 77 -9.35 8.15 10.15
CA PRO A 77 -10.48 8.86 9.59
C PRO A 77 -11.21 9.64 10.68
N ASN A 78 -11.28 10.94 10.56
CA ASN A 78 -11.87 11.82 11.58
C ASN A 78 -12.69 12.97 11.00
N ARG A 79 -12.79 13.07 9.68
CA ARG A 79 -13.66 14.04 9.01
C ARG A 79 -15.00 13.35 8.73
N ASP A 80 -16.07 13.94 9.22
CA ASP A 80 -17.44 13.45 9.00
C ASP A 80 -17.91 13.76 7.57
N THR A 81 -17.08 13.42 6.60
CA THR A 81 -17.35 13.68 5.19
C THR A 81 -16.45 12.88 4.25
N ASN A 82 -17.04 12.41 3.18
CA ASN A 82 -16.37 11.88 1.99
C ASN A 82 -16.22 12.96 0.89
N ASN A 83 -16.28 14.23 1.26
CA ASN A 83 -16.06 15.36 0.36
C ASN A 83 -14.62 15.88 0.54
N GLN A 84 -13.77 15.69 -0.45
CA GLN A 84 -12.38 16.15 -0.44
C GLN A 84 -12.26 17.65 -0.13
N ARG A 85 -13.21 18.47 -0.58
CA ARG A 85 -13.20 19.93 -0.31
C ARG A 85 -13.24 20.27 1.17
N ALA A 86 -13.76 19.38 2.01
CA ALA A 86 -13.75 19.58 3.46
C ALA A 86 -12.35 19.42 4.07
N VAL A 87 -11.43 18.78 3.36
CA VAL A 87 -10.03 18.59 3.79
C VAL A 87 -9.12 19.71 3.26
N TYR A 88 -9.49 20.37 2.19
CA TYR A 88 -8.69 21.44 1.56
C TYR A 88 -8.14 22.49 2.54
N PRO A 89 -8.89 23.00 3.52
CA PRO A 89 -8.37 23.99 4.47
C PRO A 89 -7.23 23.50 5.39
N TYR A 90 -7.01 22.19 5.44
CA TYR A 90 -5.98 21.58 6.30
C TYR A 90 -4.68 21.29 5.55
N LEU A 91 -4.68 21.32 4.21
CA LEU A 91 -3.48 21.15 3.40
C LEU A 91 -2.60 22.38 3.53
N ASN A 92 -1.31 22.16 3.76
CA ASN A 92 -0.32 23.23 3.67
C ASN A 92 0.06 23.56 2.22
N ALA A 93 0.84 24.61 2.00
CA ALA A 93 1.22 25.06 0.66
C ALA A 93 2.02 23.99 -0.12
N THR A 94 2.89 23.27 0.56
CA THR A 94 3.69 22.18 -0.01
C THR A 94 2.83 20.99 -0.45
N GLU A 95 1.88 20.60 0.37
CA GLU A 95 0.92 19.54 0.02
C GLU A 95 0.06 19.93 -1.18
N TRP A 96 -0.34 21.21 -1.26
CA TRP A 96 -1.05 21.73 -2.42
C TRP A 96 -0.19 21.67 -3.70
N ALA A 97 1.07 22.11 -3.65
CA ALA A 97 1.97 22.04 -4.78
C ALA A 97 2.16 20.58 -5.25
N ASN A 98 2.38 19.67 -4.32
CA ASN A 98 2.55 18.25 -4.63
C ASN A 98 1.25 17.59 -5.14
N TYR A 99 0.11 17.97 -4.60
CA TYR A 99 -1.20 17.53 -5.10
C TYR A 99 -1.40 17.90 -6.58
N GLU A 100 -1.12 19.14 -6.96
CA GLU A 100 -1.23 19.58 -8.35
C GLU A 100 -0.20 18.88 -9.24
N LEU A 101 1.05 18.73 -8.77
CA LEU A 101 2.07 17.98 -9.50
C LEU A 101 1.66 16.51 -9.75
N ILE A 102 1.13 15.83 -8.76
CA ILE A 102 0.66 14.43 -8.92
C ILE A 102 -0.46 14.37 -9.97
N LYS A 103 -1.39 15.32 -9.96
CA LYS A 103 -2.46 15.39 -10.97
C LYS A 103 -1.89 15.58 -12.37
N GLU A 104 -0.93 16.49 -12.52
CA GLU A 104 -0.31 16.78 -13.80
C GLU A 104 0.41 15.52 -14.34
N VAL A 105 1.23 14.87 -13.53
CA VAL A 105 1.92 13.62 -13.92
C VAL A 105 0.94 12.52 -14.28
N ARG A 106 -0.15 12.38 -13.52
CA ARG A 106 -1.18 11.38 -13.83
C ARG A 106 -1.87 11.67 -15.17
N SER A 107 -2.19 12.94 -15.45
CA SER A 107 -2.78 13.33 -16.73
C SER A 107 -1.82 13.04 -17.88
N TYR A 108 -0.54 13.36 -17.72
CA TYR A 108 0.48 13.05 -18.70
C TYR A 108 0.57 11.54 -18.99
N LYS A 109 0.57 10.70 -17.95
CA LYS A 109 0.62 9.23 -18.11
C LYS A 109 -0.64 8.66 -18.77
N ALA A 110 -1.80 9.22 -18.48
CA ALA A 110 -3.05 8.82 -19.13
C ALA A 110 -3.05 9.09 -20.64
N GLU A 111 -2.37 10.15 -21.07
CA GLU A 111 -2.31 10.57 -22.48
C GLU A 111 -1.15 9.92 -23.24
N ASN A 112 -0.02 9.67 -22.57
CA ASN A 112 1.23 9.25 -23.22
C ASN A 112 1.66 7.81 -22.90
N GLY A 113 0.88 7.10 -22.10
CA GLY A 113 1.20 5.75 -21.65
C GLY A 113 1.91 5.75 -20.28
N ASP A 114 1.71 4.66 -19.56
CA ASP A 114 2.20 4.46 -18.20
C ASP A 114 3.41 3.54 -18.18
N SER A 115 4.56 4.05 -17.73
CA SER A 115 5.83 3.32 -17.62
C SER A 115 6.43 3.34 -16.22
N GLY A 116 5.66 3.74 -15.22
CA GLY A 116 6.13 3.86 -13.83
C GLY A 116 6.19 2.54 -13.08
N GLU A 117 6.82 2.60 -11.91
CA GLU A 117 6.89 1.49 -10.95
C GLU A 117 5.57 1.36 -10.18
N SER A 118 5.12 0.13 -9.94
CA SER A 118 3.97 -0.11 -9.08
C SER A 118 4.37 -0.15 -7.61
N MET A 119 3.62 0.53 -6.75
CA MET A 119 3.81 0.43 -5.30
C MET A 119 3.65 -1.01 -4.79
N TRP A 120 2.83 -1.81 -5.44
CA TRP A 120 2.61 -3.20 -5.05
C TRP A 120 3.87 -4.06 -5.20
N THR A 121 4.71 -3.75 -6.18
CA THR A 121 6.01 -4.38 -6.35
C THR A 121 7.03 -3.84 -5.35
N TYR A 122 6.98 -2.54 -5.05
CA TYR A 122 7.92 -1.87 -4.16
C TYR A 122 7.66 -2.19 -2.68
N PHE A 123 6.40 -2.18 -2.25
CA PHE A 123 6.02 -2.48 -0.86
C PHE A 123 5.88 -3.97 -0.56
N SER A 124 5.96 -4.81 -1.55
CA SER A 124 6.12 -6.25 -1.37
C SER A 124 7.51 -6.65 -0.83
N GLY A 125 8.26 -5.70 -0.38
CA GLY A 125 9.66 -5.63 0.13
C GLY A 125 10.39 -6.88 0.62
N GLY A 126 9.71 -7.92 0.92
CA GLY A 126 10.20 -9.26 1.14
C GLY A 126 9.82 -10.25 0.04
N PHE A 127 8.94 -9.85 -0.89
CA PHE A 127 8.55 -10.72 -1.99
C PHE A 127 9.52 -10.55 -3.14
N ASP A 128 10.43 -11.49 -3.29
CA ASP A 128 11.29 -11.58 -4.46
C ASP A 128 10.46 -12.07 -5.66
N THR A 129 9.80 -11.12 -6.33
CA THR A 129 9.05 -11.41 -7.54
C THR A 129 9.98 -11.65 -8.76
N LEU A 130 11.28 -11.34 -8.65
CA LEU A 130 12.26 -11.62 -9.70
C LEU A 130 12.49 -13.13 -9.84
N GLY A 131 12.31 -13.91 -8.78
CA GLY A 131 12.30 -15.38 -8.80
C GLY A 131 11.04 -15.96 -9.41
N GLY A 132 10.00 -15.15 -9.67
CA GLY A 132 8.72 -15.61 -10.17
C GLY A 132 7.77 -16.11 -9.07
N PHE A 133 6.69 -16.74 -9.50
CA PHE A 133 5.71 -17.33 -8.62
C PHE A 133 5.79 -18.86 -8.68
N ASP A 134 6.00 -19.48 -7.53
CA ASP A 134 6.00 -20.94 -7.40
C ASP A 134 4.59 -21.48 -7.16
N TYR A 135 4.30 -22.65 -7.71
CA TYR A 135 3.02 -23.32 -7.48
C TYR A 135 2.85 -23.70 -6.01
N VAL A 136 1.69 -23.38 -5.45
CA VAL A 136 1.33 -23.72 -4.08
C VAL A 136 0.31 -24.86 -4.07
N GLN A 137 0.71 -26.00 -3.50
CA GLN A 137 -0.18 -27.14 -3.31
C GLN A 137 -0.99 -26.98 -2.02
N LEU A 138 -2.28 -26.75 -2.15
CA LEU A 138 -3.20 -26.80 -1.02
C LEU A 138 -3.57 -28.25 -0.69
N ARG A 139 -3.78 -28.52 0.61
CA ARG A 139 -4.31 -29.82 1.07
C ARG A 139 -5.77 -29.96 0.63
N THR A 140 -6.20 -31.19 0.36
CA THR A 140 -7.59 -31.48 0.00
C THR A 140 -8.55 -30.91 1.04
N GLY A 141 -9.55 -30.15 0.59
CA GLY A 141 -10.52 -29.47 1.46
C GLY A 141 -10.01 -28.21 2.15
N GLN A 142 -8.76 -27.82 1.95
CA GLN A 142 -8.24 -26.57 2.47
C GLN A 142 -8.84 -25.39 1.68
N ASN A 143 -9.23 -24.35 2.43
CA ASN A 143 -9.75 -23.11 1.87
C ASN A 143 -9.12 -21.94 2.63
N LEU A 144 -8.35 -21.12 1.93
CA LEU A 144 -7.63 -19.99 2.52
C LEU A 144 -8.34 -18.68 2.18
N PRO A 145 -8.61 -17.83 3.16
CA PRO A 145 -9.17 -16.51 2.92
C PRO A 145 -8.15 -15.64 2.17
N VAL A 146 -8.64 -14.91 1.16
CA VAL A 146 -7.85 -13.96 0.38
C VAL A 146 -8.23 -12.54 0.78
N TYR A 147 -7.22 -11.69 0.87
CA TYR A 147 -7.31 -10.31 1.27
C TYR A 147 -6.62 -9.43 0.22
N SER A 148 -7.10 -8.23 0.00
CA SER A 148 -6.50 -7.28 -0.96
C SER A 148 -5.21 -6.62 -0.45
N ALA A 149 -4.90 -6.76 0.83
CA ALA A 149 -3.69 -6.26 1.48
C ALA A 149 -3.36 -7.16 2.69
N PRO A 150 -2.15 -7.10 3.26
CA PRO A 150 -1.74 -7.93 4.40
C PRO A 150 -2.39 -7.48 5.71
N SER A 151 -3.71 -7.42 5.73
CA SER A 151 -4.53 -7.09 6.90
C SER A 151 -5.83 -7.91 6.89
N ARG A 152 -6.22 -8.41 8.05
CA ARG A 152 -7.49 -9.12 8.23
C ARG A 152 -8.73 -8.23 8.06
N ASN A 153 -8.55 -6.92 8.09
CA ASN A 153 -9.58 -5.92 7.88
C ASN A 153 -9.68 -5.47 6.42
N SER A 154 -8.76 -5.91 5.55
CA SER A 154 -8.77 -5.52 4.14
C SER A 154 -9.87 -6.24 3.37
N TRP A 155 -10.19 -5.69 2.21
CA TRP A 155 -11.28 -6.16 1.36
C TRP A 155 -11.06 -7.61 0.90
N ARG A 156 -12.15 -8.36 0.85
CA ARG A 156 -12.21 -9.77 0.51
C ARG A 156 -13.24 -10.09 -0.58
N GLY A 157 -13.27 -9.29 -1.63
CA GLY A 157 -14.26 -9.41 -2.69
C GLY A 157 -15.61 -8.77 -2.33
N ALA A 158 -16.48 -8.60 -3.31
CA ALA A 158 -17.75 -7.89 -3.17
C ALA A 158 -18.69 -8.46 -2.08
N ASN A 159 -18.53 -9.75 -1.75
CA ASN A 159 -19.32 -10.41 -0.69
C ASN A 159 -18.56 -10.60 0.63
N GLY A 160 -17.35 -10.03 0.76
CA GLY A 160 -16.50 -10.16 1.94
C GLY A 160 -15.94 -11.56 2.21
N LYS A 161 -16.02 -12.50 1.25
CA LYS A 161 -15.73 -13.93 1.45
C LYS A 161 -14.73 -14.52 0.45
N ALA A 162 -13.97 -13.68 -0.27
CA ALA A 162 -12.98 -14.19 -1.22
C ALA A 162 -12.05 -15.20 -0.56
N SER A 163 -11.82 -16.31 -1.24
CA SER A 163 -10.99 -17.41 -0.78
C SER A 163 -10.45 -18.22 -1.95
N VAL A 164 -9.34 -18.90 -1.74
CA VAL A 164 -8.77 -19.88 -2.66
C VAL A 164 -8.82 -21.27 -2.05
N GLY A 165 -9.21 -22.24 -2.85
CA GLY A 165 -9.38 -23.64 -2.43
C GLY A 165 -8.55 -24.60 -3.29
N THR A 166 -8.61 -25.89 -2.94
CA THR A 166 -7.83 -26.97 -3.57
C THR A 166 -8.04 -27.14 -5.07
N ASN A 167 -9.13 -26.64 -5.62
CA ASN A 167 -9.47 -26.84 -7.03
C ASN A 167 -8.92 -25.74 -7.96
N GLY A 168 -8.26 -24.74 -7.40
CA GLY A 168 -7.65 -23.63 -8.17
C GLY A 168 -6.13 -23.73 -8.20
N ALA A 169 -5.52 -23.31 -9.32
CA ALA A 169 -4.09 -23.10 -9.36
C ALA A 169 -3.74 -21.84 -8.55
N ILE A 170 -2.83 -21.99 -7.60
CA ILE A 170 -2.34 -20.91 -6.76
C ILE A 170 -0.83 -20.86 -6.91
N TYR A 171 -0.30 -19.67 -7.09
CA TYR A 171 1.12 -19.42 -7.17
C TYR A 171 1.50 -18.39 -6.10
N SER A 172 2.68 -18.50 -5.54
CA SER A 172 3.16 -17.59 -4.50
C SER A 172 4.56 -17.07 -4.80
N ALA A 173 4.78 -15.78 -4.55
CA ALA A 173 6.10 -15.16 -4.57
C ALA A 173 6.81 -15.21 -3.20
N GLY A 174 6.14 -15.65 -2.13
CA GLY A 174 6.77 -15.78 -0.81
C GLY A 174 5.95 -15.23 0.34
N TRP A 175 6.60 -15.19 1.52
CA TRP A 175 6.03 -14.75 2.79
C TRP A 175 6.61 -13.43 3.25
N GLU A 176 5.76 -12.56 3.76
CA GLU A 176 6.17 -11.34 4.43
C GLU A 176 5.27 -11.09 5.65
N ASN A 177 5.86 -10.85 6.81
CA ASN A 177 5.16 -10.54 8.06
C ASN A 177 3.98 -11.47 8.38
N GLY A 178 4.10 -12.76 8.07
CA GLY A 178 3.05 -13.76 8.30
C GLY A 178 1.96 -13.80 7.22
N TRP A 179 2.12 -13.07 6.13
CA TRP A 179 1.24 -13.08 4.97
C TRP A 179 1.92 -13.73 3.76
N LEU A 180 1.13 -14.45 2.98
CA LEU A 180 1.56 -15.08 1.74
C LEU A 180 1.01 -14.26 0.57
N LEU A 181 1.90 -13.73 -0.28
CA LEU A 181 1.47 -13.15 -1.54
C LEU A 181 1.09 -14.25 -2.52
N VAL A 182 -0.13 -14.23 -3.01
CA VAL A 182 -0.64 -15.24 -3.93
C VAL A 182 -1.16 -14.64 -5.23
N MET A 183 -0.93 -15.35 -6.31
CA MET A 183 -1.58 -15.15 -7.59
C MET A 183 -2.49 -16.35 -7.85
N TYR A 184 -3.73 -16.10 -8.23
CA TYR A 184 -4.72 -17.16 -8.48
C TYR A 184 -5.68 -16.78 -9.59
N GLU A 185 -6.27 -17.79 -10.22
CA GLU A 185 -7.33 -17.59 -11.22
C GLU A 185 -8.70 -17.67 -10.55
N THR A 186 -9.55 -16.72 -10.86
CA THR A 186 -10.95 -16.71 -10.40
C THR A 186 -11.81 -17.64 -11.24
N ASN A 187 -12.99 -18.01 -10.75
CA ASN A 187 -13.95 -18.83 -11.51
C ASN A 187 -14.39 -18.18 -12.84
N SER A 188 -14.18 -16.88 -13.01
CA SER A 188 -14.43 -16.16 -14.28
C SER A 188 -13.24 -16.15 -15.24
N GLY A 189 -12.13 -16.83 -14.90
CA GLY A 189 -10.91 -16.85 -15.69
C GLY A 189 -10.02 -15.63 -15.55
N SER A 190 -10.31 -14.74 -14.59
CA SER A 190 -9.46 -13.58 -14.33
C SER A 190 -8.34 -13.95 -13.35
N VAL A 191 -7.11 -13.58 -13.65
CA VAL A 191 -5.97 -13.67 -12.72
C VAL A 191 -6.02 -12.49 -11.72
N ARG A 192 -5.75 -12.78 -10.46
CA ARG A 192 -5.69 -11.81 -9.36
C ARG A 192 -4.39 -11.97 -8.60
#